data_f2dd54597a8a67cb75d7b665d1a400ff
#
_entry.id   f2dd54597a8a67cb75d7b665d1a400ff
#
_cell.length_a   1.000
_cell.length_b   1.000
_cell.length_c   1.000
_cell.angle_alpha   90.00
_cell.angle_beta   90.00
_cell.angle_gamma   90.00
#
_symmetry.space_group_name_H-M   'P 1'
#
loop_
_entity.id
_entity.type
_entity.pdbx_description
1 polymer ?
#
loop_
_entity_poly.entity_id
_entity_poly.type
_entity_poly.pdbx_seq_one_letter_code
_entity_poly.pdbx_strand_id
1 'polypeptide(L)'
;MEDVPEPFKSMNHAERMMKKIEGYASKRQLCDVVIIAGNKRIPGHRLVLSAASDYFAAMFTNDVREAKMEEIVMKDVDPESMEAIVNYAYTGKIWMM
;
A
#
# COMPACT_ATOMS: atom_id res chain seq x y z
N MET A 1 25.69 -3.58 9.55
CA MET A 1 25.62 -2.66 8.57
C MET A 1 25.92 -1.27 9.05
N GLU A 2 26.03 -1.17 10.19
CA GLU A 2 26.28 0.03 10.80
C GLU A 2 27.71 0.35 10.95
N ASP A 3 28.58 -0.42 10.39
CA ASP A 3 30.01 -0.19 10.53
C ASP A 3 30.56 0.82 9.56
N VAL A 4 29.73 1.50 8.83
CA VAL A 4 30.17 2.53 7.91
C VAL A 4 30.55 3.75 8.72
N PRO A 5 31.81 4.18 8.70
CA PRO A 5 32.23 5.30 9.52
C PRO A 5 31.50 6.58 9.16
N GLU A 6 31.23 6.75 7.88
CA GLU A 6 30.45 7.86 7.39
C GLU A 6 29.25 7.30 6.68
N PRO A 7 28.04 7.81 6.96
CA PRO A 7 26.86 7.26 6.30
C PRO A 7 26.90 7.56 4.82
N PHE A 8 26.82 6.52 4.03
CA PHE A 8 26.62 6.66 2.60
C PHE A 8 25.13 6.84 2.36
N LYS A 9 24.74 7.92 1.72
CA LYS A 9 23.34 8.17 1.42
C LYS A 9 23.12 8.17 -0.06
N SER A 10 22.27 7.28 -0.52
CA SER A 10 21.82 7.31 -1.90
C SER A 10 20.78 8.41 -2.03
N MET A 11 20.99 9.31 -2.99
CA MET A 11 20.12 10.47 -3.14
C MET A 11 18.70 10.07 -3.53
N ASN A 12 18.55 8.93 -4.18
CA ASN A 12 17.23 8.54 -4.68
C ASN A 12 16.81 7.18 -4.16
N HIS A 13 17.28 6.81 -2.97
CA HIS A 13 16.99 5.50 -2.42
C HIS A 13 15.49 5.27 -2.24
N ALA A 14 14.81 6.21 -1.61
CA ALA A 14 13.38 6.06 -1.33
C ALA A 14 12.58 5.97 -2.63
N GLU A 15 12.94 6.78 -3.59
CA GLU A 15 12.24 6.79 -4.87
C GLU A 15 12.43 5.47 -5.60
N ARG A 16 13.66 4.95 -5.58
CA ARG A 16 13.94 3.67 -6.24
C ARG A 16 13.22 2.52 -5.55
N MET A 17 13.18 2.55 -4.22
CA MET A 17 12.43 1.53 -3.49
C MET A 17 10.94 1.57 -3.84
N MET A 18 10.37 2.76 -3.88
CA MET A 18 8.95 2.84 -4.18
C MET A 18 8.64 2.37 -5.59
N LYS A 19 9.52 2.62 -6.54
CA LYS A 19 9.31 2.10 -7.88
C LYS A 19 9.32 0.59 -7.91
N LYS A 20 10.22 -0.03 -7.15
CA LYS A 20 10.23 -1.49 -7.07
C LYS A 20 8.97 -2.02 -6.39
N ILE A 21 8.55 -1.37 -5.33
CA ILE A 21 7.35 -1.78 -4.62
C ILE A 21 6.14 -1.67 -5.54
N GLU A 22 6.07 -0.59 -6.32
CA GLU A 22 5.00 -0.43 -7.29
C GLU A 22 5.01 -1.55 -8.32
N GLY A 23 6.18 -1.97 -8.73
CA GLY A 23 6.30 -3.11 -9.66
C GLY A 23 5.81 -4.40 -9.05
N TYR A 24 6.12 -4.65 -7.78
CA TYR A 24 5.60 -5.83 -7.10
C TYR A 24 4.08 -5.80 -7.05
N ALA A 25 3.50 -4.63 -6.78
CA ALA A 25 2.06 -4.53 -6.70
C ALA A 25 1.41 -4.82 -8.06
N SER A 26 1.97 -4.27 -9.13
CA SER A 26 1.37 -4.44 -10.44
C SER A 26 1.48 -5.88 -10.92
N LYS A 27 2.49 -6.62 -10.47
CA LYS A 27 2.64 -8.04 -10.78
C LYS A 27 2.00 -8.94 -9.75
N ARG A 28 1.33 -8.37 -8.76
CA ARG A 28 0.66 -9.09 -7.69
C ARG A 28 1.62 -10.00 -6.92
N GLN A 29 2.83 -9.50 -6.71
CA GLN A 29 3.86 -10.22 -5.98
C GLN A 29 3.98 -9.68 -4.57
N LEU A 30 4.17 -10.57 -3.62
CA LEU A 30 4.35 -10.24 -2.20
C LEU A 30 3.12 -9.58 -1.57
N CYS A 31 2.01 -9.54 -2.28
CA CYS A 31 0.78 -8.96 -1.74
C CYS A 31 0.23 -9.87 -0.65
N ASP A 32 -0.23 -9.27 0.43
CA ASP A 32 -0.75 -10.02 1.56
C ASP A 32 -2.17 -9.59 1.94
N VAL A 33 -2.80 -8.77 1.10
CA VAL A 33 -4.18 -8.37 1.35
C VAL A 33 -4.83 -8.04 0.00
N VAL A 34 -6.12 -8.24 -0.08
CA VAL A 34 -6.92 -7.81 -1.23
C VAL A 34 -8.03 -6.91 -0.72
N ILE A 35 -8.09 -5.71 -1.24
CA ILE A 35 -9.17 -4.79 -0.94
C ILE A 35 -10.26 -5.01 -1.97
N ILE A 36 -11.47 -5.26 -1.51
CA ILE A 36 -12.59 -5.51 -2.39
C ILE A 36 -13.57 -4.35 -2.27
N ALA A 37 -13.76 -3.65 -3.37
CA ALA A 37 -14.70 -2.54 -3.43
C ALA A 37 -15.59 -2.76 -4.65
N GLY A 38 -16.87 -3.03 -4.38
CA GLY A 38 -17.78 -3.35 -5.47
C GLY A 38 -17.30 -4.55 -6.27
N ASN A 39 -17.10 -4.34 -7.55
CA ASN A 39 -16.64 -5.42 -8.44
C ASN A 39 -15.12 -5.43 -8.63
N LYS A 40 -14.39 -4.60 -7.89
CA LYS A 40 -12.94 -4.53 -8.04
C LYS A 40 -12.25 -5.25 -6.91
N ARG A 41 -11.24 -6.02 -7.28
CA ARG A 41 -10.35 -6.70 -6.34
C ARG A 41 -8.97 -6.07 -6.50
N ILE A 42 -8.51 -5.41 -5.45
CA ILE A 42 -7.30 -4.60 -5.52
C ILE A 42 -6.27 -5.22 -4.59
N PRO A 43 -5.29 -5.95 -5.13
CA PRO A 43 -4.25 -6.52 -4.27
C PRO A 43 -3.32 -5.44 -3.76
N GLY A 44 -2.79 -5.66 -2.57
CA GLY A 44 -1.88 -4.69 -1.97
C GLY A 44 -1.02 -5.31 -0.90
N HIS A 45 -0.22 -4.46 -0.29
CA HIS A 45 0.67 -4.83 0.79
C HIS A 45 0.25 -4.07 2.03
N ARG A 46 -0.03 -4.79 3.11
CA ARG A 46 -0.45 -4.15 4.35
C ARG A 46 0.53 -3.07 4.78
N LEU A 47 1.82 -3.37 4.66
CA LEU A 47 2.84 -2.42 5.06
C LEU A 47 2.75 -1.11 4.28
N VAL A 48 2.62 -1.21 2.98
CA VAL A 48 2.59 -0.02 2.13
C VAL A 48 1.33 0.79 2.38
N LEU A 49 0.19 0.11 2.45
CA LEU A 49 -1.08 0.80 2.69
C LEU A 49 -1.07 1.48 4.05
N SER A 50 -0.53 0.81 5.07
CA SER A 50 -0.46 1.40 6.40
C SER A 50 0.48 2.60 6.45
N ALA A 51 1.59 2.51 5.73
CA ALA A 51 2.54 3.61 5.71
C ALA A 51 1.96 4.85 5.02
N ALA A 52 1.07 4.64 4.07
CA ALA A 52 0.51 5.74 3.29
C ALA A 52 -0.78 6.29 3.86
N SER A 53 -1.47 5.55 4.72
CA SER A 53 -2.80 5.94 5.16
C SER A 53 -3.03 5.54 6.62
N ASP A 54 -3.36 6.52 7.44
CA ASP A 54 -3.69 6.26 8.84
C ASP A 54 -4.93 5.37 8.96
N TYR A 55 -5.83 5.47 8.01
CA TYR A 55 -7.02 4.63 8.01
C TYR A 55 -6.63 3.16 7.88
N PHE A 56 -5.79 2.85 6.91
CA PHE A 56 -5.32 1.47 6.75
C PHE A 56 -4.41 1.06 7.90
N ALA A 57 -3.59 1.98 8.39
CA ALA A 57 -2.71 1.67 9.52
C ALA A 57 -3.54 1.24 10.72
N ALA A 58 -4.60 1.97 11.02
CA ALA A 58 -5.45 1.61 12.15
C ALA A 58 -6.11 0.26 11.92
N MET A 59 -6.53 -0.02 10.70
CA MET A 59 -7.19 -1.28 10.38
C MET A 59 -6.25 -2.47 10.52
N PHE A 60 -5.00 -2.33 10.05
CA PHE A 60 -4.10 -3.48 9.98
C PHE A 60 -3.21 -3.65 11.19
N THR A 61 -3.04 -2.62 12.02
CA THR A 61 -2.15 -2.71 13.18
C THR A 61 -2.88 -2.92 14.47
N ASN A 62 -4.19 -2.69 14.50
CA ASN A 62 -4.98 -2.92 15.70
C ASN A 62 -5.30 -4.40 15.82
N ASP A 63 -5.59 -4.82 17.05
CA ASP A 63 -5.97 -6.21 17.29
C ASP A 63 -7.45 -6.38 17.01
N VAL A 64 -7.83 -6.19 15.76
CA VAL A 64 -9.20 -6.32 15.32
C VAL A 64 -9.26 -7.39 14.24
N ARG A 65 -10.47 -7.79 13.94
CA ARG A 65 -10.69 -8.88 13.02
C ARG A 65 -10.08 -8.61 11.64
N GLU A 66 -10.27 -7.39 11.16
CA GLU A 66 -9.79 -7.03 9.81
C GLU A 66 -8.29 -7.13 9.68
N ALA A 67 -7.56 -6.96 10.79
CA ALA A 67 -6.10 -7.01 10.72
C ALA A 67 -5.59 -8.37 10.28
N LYS A 68 -6.38 -9.42 10.46
CA LYS A 68 -5.96 -10.78 10.15
C LYS A 68 -6.60 -11.36 8.90
N MET A 69 -7.47 -10.60 8.26
CA MET A 69 -8.17 -11.10 7.07
C MET A 69 -7.36 -10.83 5.83
N GLU A 70 -7.39 -11.78 4.91
CA GLU A 70 -6.71 -11.63 3.63
C GLU A 70 -7.52 -10.79 2.66
N GLU A 71 -8.83 -10.80 2.81
CA GLU A 71 -9.72 -10.02 1.94
C GLU A 71 -10.51 -9.06 2.81
N ILE A 72 -10.48 -7.80 2.43
CA ILE A 72 -11.20 -6.75 3.15
C ILE A 72 -12.28 -6.20 2.23
N VAL A 73 -13.53 -6.43 2.59
CA VAL A 73 -14.66 -5.92 1.81
C VAL A 73 -14.99 -4.52 2.31
N MET A 74 -14.88 -3.55 1.41
CA MET A 74 -15.20 -2.16 1.72
C MET A 74 -16.62 -1.88 1.23
N LYS A 75 -17.53 -1.75 2.17
CA LYS A 75 -18.92 -1.50 1.83
C LYS A 75 -19.16 -0.02 1.61
N ASP A 76 -20.05 0.27 0.68
CA ASP A 76 -20.49 1.64 0.42
C ASP A 76 -19.35 2.56 0.03
N VAL A 77 -18.35 2.00 -0.65
CA VAL A 77 -17.21 2.75 -1.16
C VAL A 77 -17.19 2.62 -2.67
N ASP A 78 -17.01 3.75 -3.34
CA ASP A 78 -16.92 3.75 -4.79
C ASP A 78 -15.67 2.97 -5.23
N PRO A 79 -15.83 1.95 -6.09
CA PRO A 79 -14.68 1.12 -6.47
C PRO A 79 -13.56 1.91 -7.14
N GLU A 80 -13.88 2.87 -7.98
CA GLU A 80 -12.84 3.63 -8.68
C GLU A 80 -12.12 4.58 -7.74
N SER A 81 -12.85 5.13 -6.77
CA SER A 81 -12.22 5.97 -5.76
C SER A 81 -11.27 5.16 -4.90
N MET A 82 -11.68 3.95 -4.53
CA MET A 82 -10.81 3.10 -3.71
C MET A 82 -9.57 2.70 -4.50
N GLU A 83 -9.72 2.39 -5.77
CA GLU A 83 -8.57 2.06 -6.60
C GLU A 83 -7.60 3.25 -6.69
N ALA A 84 -8.14 4.46 -6.82
CA ALA A 84 -7.31 5.65 -6.87
C ALA A 84 -6.55 5.86 -5.55
N ILE A 85 -7.20 5.59 -4.43
CA ILE A 85 -6.56 5.73 -3.13
C ILE A 85 -5.43 4.72 -2.97
N VAL A 86 -5.66 3.48 -3.38
CA VAL A 86 -4.61 2.47 -3.31
C VAL A 86 -3.46 2.83 -4.24
N ASN A 87 -3.75 3.27 -5.45
CA ASN A 87 -2.70 3.69 -6.36
C ASN A 87 -1.90 4.85 -5.79
N TYR A 88 -2.56 5.78 -5.13
CA TYR A 88 -1.86 6.88 -4.49
C TYR A 88 -0.87 6.36 -3.44
N ALA A 89 -1.21 5.30 -2.72
CA ALA A 89 -0.31 4.74 -1.73
C ALA A 89 1.00 4.30 -2.34
N TYR A 90 0.98 3.84 -3.59
CA TYR A 90 2.18 3.35 -4.25
C TYR A 90 2.90 4.41 -5.05
N THR A 91 2.21 5.42 -5.54
CA THR A 91 2.79 6.37 -6.48
C THR A 91 2.89 7.79 -5.93
N GLY A 92 2.12 8.11 -4.91
CA GLY A 92 2.03 9.48 -4.42
C GLY A 92 1.31 10.41 -5.38
N LYS A 93 0.61 9.85 -6.35
CA LYS A 93 -0.08 10.64 -7.37
C LYS A 93 -1.56 10.27 -7.39
N ILE A 94 -2.39 11.28 -7.44
CA ILE A 94 -3.81 11.08 -7.61
C ILE A 94 -4.29 12.03 -8.70
N TRP A 95 -5.07 11.48 -9.63
CA TRP A 95 -5.58 12.28 -10.74
C TRP A 95 -6.88 12.93 -10.30
N MET A 96 -6.86 14.26 -10.33
CA MET A 96 -8.04 15.05 -9.94
C MET A 96 -8.64 15.61 -11.22
N MET A 97 -9.92 15.33 -11.42
CA MET A 97 -10.63 15.79 -12.61
C MET A 97 -11.52 16.95 -12.25
#